data_45d19880d88e6512d840495709900e8a
#
_entry.id   45d19880d88e6512d840495709900e8a
#
_cell.length_a   1.000
_cell.length_b   1.000
_cell.length_c   1.000
_cell.angle_alpha   90.00
_cell.angle_beta   90.00
_cell.angle_gamma   90.00
#
_symmetry.space_group_name_H-M   'P 1'
#
loop_
_entity.id
_entity.type
_entity.pdbx_description
1 polymer ?
#
loop_
_entity_poly.entity_id
_entity_poly.type
_entity_poly.pdbx_seq_one_letter_code
_entity_poly.pdbx_strand_id
1 'polypeptide(L)'
;DQDHVACSRATSWNRPPIDRMGNINLEPGDSSFSEMIASVEDGILLETNNSWSIDDYRNKFQFGCEKGTIIKNGELKSVTKNPNYRGITKEFWHNLSMVGDETSFSILGTANCGKGEPNQTIFVGHATPPCLFREIDIFGGE
;
A
#
# COMPACT_ATOMS: atom_id res chain seq x y z
N ASP A 1 22.21 -9.55 17.00
CA ASP A 1 20.89 -9.72 17.63
C ASP A 1 20.01 -8.60 17.11
N GLN A 2 18.94 -8.96 16.39
CA GLN A 2 17.91 -8.01 15.99
C GLN A 2 16.85 -8.01 17.07
N ASP A 3 16.43 -6.83 17.49
CA ASP A 3 15.30 -6.67 18.40
C ASP A 3 14.02 -7.20 17.72
N HIS A 4 13.44 -8.24 18.28
CA HIS A 4 12.22 -8.82 17.78
C HIS A 4 11.01 -8.02 18.30
N VAL A 5 10.14 -7.60 17.40
CA VAL A 5 8.87 -6.95 17.72
C VAL A 5 7.78 -8.00 17.85
N ALA A 6 7.21 -8.13 19.04
CA ALA A 6 6.04 -8.98 19.24
C ALA A 6 4.79 -8.35 18.60
N CYS A 7 4.14 -9.08 17.69
CA CYS A 7 2.96 -8.63 16.96
C CYS A 7 1.64 -9.17 17.52
N SER A 8 1.67 -9.91 18.62
CA SER A 8 0.46 -10.43 19.26
C SER A 8 -0.13 -9.41 20.23
N ARG A 9 -1.38 -9.02 20.01
CA ARG A 9 -2.10 -8.09 20.88
C ARG A 9 -3.61 -8.23 20.76
N ALA A 10 -4.31 -7.80 21.81
CA ALA A 10 -5.76 -7.72 21.85
C ALA A 10 -6.24 -6.29 21.59
N THR A 11 -7.42 -6.14 21.02
CA THR A 11 -8.10 -4.84 20.87
C THR A 11 -8.46 -4.21 22.20
N SER A 12 -8.80 -5.02 23.22
CA SER A 12 -9.15 -4.59 24.56
C SER A 12 -8.88 -5.70 25.57
N TRP A 13 -8.95 -5.35 26.86
CA TRP A 13 -8.62 -6.25 27.97
C TRP A 13 -9.47 -7.54 28.00
N ASN A 14 -10.67 -7.53 27.45
CA ASN A 14 -11.61 -8.66 27.43
C ASN A 14 -11.59 -9.44 26.10
N ARG A 15 -10.60 -9.21 25.24
CA ARG A 15 -10.46 -9.89 23.95
C ARG A 15 -9.21 -10.77 23.96
N PRO A 16 -9.25 -11.93 23.31
CA PRO A 16 -8.06 -12.76 23.17
C PRO A 16 -6.99 -12.04 22.33
N PRO A 17 -5.71 -12.16 22.71
CA PRO A 17 -4.64 -11.67 21.85
C PRO A 17 -4.56 -12.53 20.59
N ILE A 18 -4.42 -11.86 19.46
CA ILE A 18 -4.16 -12.50 18.17
C ILE A 18 -2.98 -11.82 17.50
N ASP A 19 -2.37 -12.50 16.55
CA ASP A 19 -1.30 -11.93 15.76
C ASP A 19 -1.82 -10.74 14.95
N ARG A 20 -1.25 -9.55 15.22
CA ARG A 20 -1.69 -8.28 14.67
C ARG A 20 -0.50 -7.48 14.17
N MET A 21 -0.72 -6.79 13.06
CA MET A 21 0.23 -5.84 12.51
C MET A 21 0.53 -4.73 13.51
N GLY A 22 1.81 -4.43 13.72
CA GLY A 22 2.26 -3.21 14.39
C GLY A 22 2.28 -2.01 13.45
N ASN A 23 3.01 -0.98 13.81
CA ASN A 23 3.33 0.11 12.89
C ASN A 23 4.43 -0.38 11.94
N ILE A 24 4.02 -0.87 10.79
CA ILE A 24 4.94 -1.37 9.77
C ILE A 24 5.23 -0.25 8.80
N ASN A 25 6.49 0.04 8.57
CA ASN A 25 6.95 1.06 7.66
C ASN A 25 7.66 0.43 6.47
N LEU A 26 7.59 1.11 5.34
CA LEU A 26 8.50 0.87 4.24
C LEU A 26 9.56 1.98 4.29
N GLU A 27 10.80 1.58 4.54
CA GLU A 27 11.90 2.54 4.66
C GLU A 27 12.16 3.27 3.33
N PRO A 28 12.60 4.54 3.39
CA PRO A 28 12.93 5.31 2.20
C PRO A 28 14.01 4.61 1.34
N GLY A 29 13.85 4.71 0.03
CA GLY A 29 14.86 4.35 -0.96
C GLY A 29 15.68 5.56 -1.38
N ASP A 30 16.12 5.54 -2.62
CA ASP A 30 17.06 6.53 -3.19
C ASP A 30 16.50 7.26 -4.42
N SER A 31 15.25 7.01 -4.78
CA SER A 31 14.65 7.57 -5.99
C SER A 31 13.80 8.80 -5.68
N SER A 32 14.04 9.90 -6.36
CA SER A 32 13.12 11.04 -6.28
C SER A 32 11.78 10.71 -6.97
N PHE A 33 10.71 11.32 -6.50
CA PHE A 33 9.38 11.12 -7.10
C PHE A 33 9.37 11.46 -8.61
N SER A 34 10.11 12.49 -9.02
CA SER A 34 10.22 12.89 -10.42
C SER A 34 10.95 11.85 -11.28
N GLU A 35 11.99 11.23 -10.77
CA GLU A 35 12.69 10.14 -11.46
C GLU A 35 11.81 8.92 -11.60
N MET A 36 11.03 8.58 -10.56
CA MET A 36 10.05 7.50 -10.61
C MET A 36 9.04 7.72 -11.73
N ILE A 37 8.43 8.91 -11.83
CA ILE A 37 7.48 9.25 -12.90
C ILE A 37 8.18 9.18 -14.27
N ALA A 38 9.37 9.76 -14.42
CA ALA A 38 10.13 9.80 -15.67
C ALA A 38 10.50 8.39 -16.18
N SER A 39 10.61 7.41 -15.29
CA SER A 39 10.93 6.00 -15.62
C SER A 39 9.76 5.19 -16.19
N VAL A 40 8.54 5.73 -16.17
CA VAL A 40 7.32 5.03 -16.58
C VAL A 40 6.96 5.40 -18.01
N GLU A 41 6.99 4.44 -18.93
CA GLU A 41 6.54 4.62 -20.31
C GLU A 41 5.01 4.65 -20.39
N ASP A 42 4.35 3.68 -19.75
CA ASP A 42 2.90 3.54 -19.68
C ASP A 42 2.48 3.08 -18.28
N GLY A 43 1.70 3.87 -17.60
CA GLY A 43 1.29 3.55 -16.24
C GLY A 43 0.28 4.51 -15.65
N ILE A 44 0.11 4.40 -14.35
CA ILE A 44 -0.82 5.22 -13.58
C ILE A 44 -0.27 5.55 -12.19
N LEU A 45 -0.34 6.78 -11.79
CA LEU A 45 -0.16 7.20 -10.41
C LEU A 45 -1.50 7.04 -9.67
N LEU A 46 -1.52 6.23 -8.63
CA LEU A 46 -2.70 5.97 -7.80
C LEU A 46 -2.61 6.75 -6.49
N GLU A 47 -3.69 7.43 -6.14
CA GLU A 47 -3.75 8.27 -4.95
C GLU A 47 -5.06 8.01 -4.18
N THR A 48 -4.98 8.06 -2.87
CA THR A 48 -6.11 7.94 -1.93
C THR A 48 -6.90 6.64 -2.07
N ASN A 49 -6.48 5.63 -1.32
CA ASN A 49 -7.24 4.38 -1.22
C ASN A 49 -8.63 4.63 -0.63
N ASN A 50 -9.67 4.13 -1.29
CA ASN A 50 -11.06 4.29 -0.88
C ASN A 50 -11.82 2.98 -0.67
N SER A 51 -11.31 1.87 -1.16
CA SER A 51 -11.92 0.56 -0.98
C SER A 51 -10.88 -0.56 -1.03
N TRP A 52 -11.19 -1.68 -0.38
CA TRP A 52 -10.29 -2.82 -0.36
C TRP A 52 -11.04 -4.13 -0.16
N SER A 53 -10.45 -5.21 -0.67
CA SER A 53 -10.79 -6.59 -0.37
C SER A 53 -9.50 -7.41 -0.27
N ILE A 54 -9.35 -8.13 0.81
CA ILE A 54 -8.16 -8.94 1.09
C ILE A 54 -8.65 -10.28 1.62
N ASP A 55 -8.15 -11.41 1.10
CA ASP A 55 -8.48 -12.73 1.62
C ASP A 55 -7.87 -12.97 3.02
N ASP A 56 -8.41 -13.94 3.76
CA ASP A 56 -8.02 -14.20 5.15
C ASP A 56 -6.54 -14.58 5.30
N TYR A 57 -5.98 -15.25 4.29
CA TYR A 57 -4.56 -15.61 4.25
C TYR A 57 -3.64 -14.47 3.81
N ARG A 58 -4.19 -13.29 3.45
CA ARG A 58 -3.44 -12.14 2.93
C ARG A 58 -2.65 -12.44 1.65
N ASN A 59 -3.10 -13.45 0.89
CA ASN A 59 -2.46 -13.86 -0.35
C ASN A 59 -2.96 -13.09 -1.57
N LYS A 60 -4.24 -12.71 -1.56
CA LYS A 60 -4.88 -11.99 -2.67
C LYS A 60 -5.45 -10.68 -2.17
N PHE A 61 -5.37 -9.66 -3.00
CA PHE A 61 -5.95 -8.37 -2.68
C PHE A 61 -6.49 -7.65 -3.91
N GLN A 62 -7.41 -6.73 -3.64
CA GLN A 62 -7.91 -5.74 -4.58
C GLN A 62 -8.10 -4.42 -3.82
N PHE A 63 -7.62 -3.34 -4.42
CA PHE A 63 -7.78 -1.99 -3.86
C PHE A 63 -8.37 -1.05 -4.90
N GLY A 64 -9.21 -0.14 -4.43
CA GLY A 64 -9.71 0.98 -5.23
C GLY A 64 -9.11 2.29 -4.72
N CYS A 65 -8.90 3.22 -5.64
CA CYS A 65 -8.41 4.56 -5.35
C CYS A 65 -9.40 5.62 -5.82
N GLU A 66 -9.42 6.77 -5.17
CA GLU A 66 -10.27 7.89 -5.59
C GLU A 66 -9.80 8.49 -6.89
N LYS A 67 -8.48 8.59 -7.06
CA LYS A 67 -7.85 9.28 -8.17
C LYS A 67 -6.71 8.45 -8.77
N GLY A 68 -6.66 8.43 -10.09
CA GLY A 68 -5.50 8.00 -10.85
C GLY A 68 -5.06 9.10 -11.81
N THR A 69 -3.76 9.25 -12.01
CA THR A 69 -3.23 10.10 -13.05
C THR A 69 -2.43 9.25 -14.03
N ILE A 70 -2.87 9.22 -15.28
CA ILE A 70 -2.23 8.46 -16.35
C ILE A 70 -0.83 8.98 -16.59
N ILE A 71 0.13 8.09 -16.69
CA ILE A 71 1.52 8.40 -17.04
C ILE A 71 1.79 7.87 -18.45
N LYS A 72 2.30 8.71 -19.33
CA LYS A 72 2.75 8.32 -20.66
C LYS A 72 4.11 8.98 -20.96
N ASN A 73 5.08 8.16 -21.34
CA ASN A 73 6.44 8.59 -21.68
C ASN A 73 7.06 9.48 -20.60
N GLY A 74 6.96 9.08 -19.34
CA GLY A 74 7.53 9.81 -18.21
C GLY A 74 6.80 11.07 -17.79
N GLU A 75 5.59 11.32 -18.29
CA GLU A 75 4.83 12.54 -18.00
C GLU A 75 3.43 12.23 -17.48
N LEU A 76 2.98 12.99 -16.48
CA LEU A 76 1.60 12.94 -15.98
C LEU A 76 0.67 13.56 -17.03
N LYS A 77 -0.41 12.88 -17.40
CA LYS A 77 -1.38 13.29 -18.43
C LYS A 77 -2.77 13.51 -17.82
N SER A 78 -3.75 12.74 -18.23
CA SER A 78 -5.14 12.89 -17.80
C SER A 78 -5.39 12.23 -16.44
N VAL A 79 -6.35 12.78 -15.73
CA VAL A 79 -6.86 12.19 -14.48
C VAL A 79 -8.00 11.24 -14.81
N THR A 80 -8.02 10.10 -14.13
CA THR A 80 -9.14 9.14 -14.11
C THR A 80 -9.66 8.96 -12.70
N LYS A 81 -10.93 8.66 -12.57
CA LYS A 81 -11.62 8.48 -11.30
C LYS A 81 -11.85 7.00 -11.01
N ASN A 82 -11.77 6.62 -9.75
CA ASN A 82 -12.04 5.25 -9.29
C ASN A 82 -11.23 4.14 -10.00
N PRO A 83 -9.92 4.30 -10.24
CA PRO A 83 -9.11 3.20 -10.71
C PRO A 83 -8.94 2.16 -9.61
N ASN A 84 -8.81 0.90 -10.02
CA ASN A 84 -8.58 -0.22 -9.13
C ASN A 84 -7.34 -1.00 -9.54
N TYR A 85 -6.71 -1.65 -8.58
CA TYR A 85 -5.62 -2.59 -8.84
C TYR A 85 -5.77 -3.84 -7.97
N ARG A 86 -5.21 -4.95 -8.44
CA ARG A 86 -5.25 -6.22 -7.74
C ARG A 86 -3.98 -7.02 -7.96
N GLY A 87 -3.77 -8.01 -7.10
CA GLY A 87 -2.62 -8.87 -7.24
C GLY A 87 -2.57 -10.03 -6.25
N ILE A 88 -1.53 -10.82 -6.45
CA ILE A 88 -1.06 -11.81 -5.48
C ILE A 88 0.04 -11.14 -4.67
N THR A 89 -0.05 -11.16 -3.34
CA THR A 89 0.83 -10.41 -2.44
C THR A 89 2.32 -10.66 -2.70
N LYS A 90 2.71 -11.92 -2.89
CA LYS A 90 4.10 -12.26 -3.14
C LYS A 90 4.60 -11.68 -4.47
N GLU A 91 3.84 -11.83 -5.53
CA GLU A 91 4.18 -11.33 -6.87
C GLU A 91 4.21 -9.80 -6.90
N PHE A 92 3.21 -9.17 -6.26
CA PHE A 92 3.16 -7.72 -6.13
C PHE A 92 4.45 -7.15 -5.52
N TRP A 93 4.89 -7.71 -4.39
CA TRP A 93 6.10 -7.23 -3.72
C TRP A 93 7.39 -7.55 -4.51
N HIS A 94 7.43 -8.63 -5.28
CA HIS A 94 8.54 -8.89 -6.19
C HIS A 94 8.61 -7.91 -7.36
N ASN A 95 7.50 -7.29 -7.71
CA ASN A 95 7.42 -6.29 -8.77
C ASN A 95 7.71 -4.85 -8.29
N LEU A 96 8.06 -4.67 -7.02
CA LEU A 96 8.56 -3.39 -6.50
C LEU A 96 9.89 -3.05 -7.16
N SER A 97 9.93 -1.99 -7.96
CA SER A 97 11.10 -1.63 -8.75
C SER A 97 11.81 -0.35 -8.29
N MET A 98 11.09 0.59 -7.68
CA MET A 98 11.67 1.81 -7.13
C MET A 98 10.93 2.20 -5.85
N VAL A 99 11.67 2.78 -4.93
CA VAL A 99 11.17 3.30 -3.65
C VAL A 99 11.61 4.76 -3.52
N GLY A 100 10.67 5.62 -3.20
CA GLY A 100 10.89 7.04 -3.05
C GLY A 100 11.87 7.36 -1.91
N ASP A 101 12.55 8.49 -2.03
CA ASP A 101 13.51 8.97 -1.06
C ASP A 101 12.86 9.54 0.22
N GLU A 102 13.70 9.94 1.17
CA GLU A 102 13.27 10.49 2.46
C GLU A 102 12.45 11.77 2.33
N THR A 103 12.63 12.54 1.26
CA THR A 103 11.88 13.80 1.04
C THR A 103 10.40 13.58 0.76
N SER A 104 10.05 12.40 0.27
CA SER A 104 8.70 11.97 -0.07
C SER A 104 8.07 11.04 0.98
N PHE A 105 8.81 10.72 2.05
CA PHE A 105 8.35 9.85 3.13
C PHE A 105 7.25 10.49 3.96
N SER A 106 6.16 9.77 4.18
CA SER A 106 5.01 10.27 4.95
C SER A 106 4.43 9.23 5.90
N ILE A 107 3.89 9.71 7.01
CA ILE A 107 3.22 8.87 8.01
C ILE A 107 1.72 8.91 7.78
N LEU A 108 1.11 7.76 7.62
CA LEU A 108 -0.32 7.58 7.37
C LEU A 108 -0.97 6.82 8.52
N GLY A 109 -2.02 7.39 9.10
CA GLY A 109 -2.79 6.74 10.14
C GLY A 109 -3.90 5.84 9.58
N THR A 110 -4.09 4.67 10.16
CA THR A 110 -5.21 3.78 9.88
C THR A 110 -6.01 3.53 11.14
N ALA A 111 -7.18 4.17 11.24
CA ALA A 111 -8.02 4.12 12.43
C ALA A 111 -8.72 2.76 12.62
N ASN A 112 -8.96 2.02 11.54
CA ASN A 112 -9.73 0.77 11.54
C ASN A 112 -8.95 -0.37 10.86
N CYS A 113 -7.77 -0.70 11.35
CA CYS A 113 -7.05 -1.87 10.89
C CYS A 113 -7.74 -3.14 11.44
N GLY A 114 -8.48 -3.84 10.59
CA GLY A 114 -9.28 -5.00 10.95
C GLY A 114 -8.57 -6.33 10.71
N LYS A 115 -8.88 -7.33 11.52
CA LYS A 115 -8.55 -8.73 11.29
C LYS A 115 -9.67 -9.60 11.84
N GLY A 116 -9.98 -10.69 11.14
CA GLY A 116 -10.96 -11.67 11.57
C GLY A 116 -10.42 -12.73 12.53
N GLU A 117 -11.32 -13.50 13.01
CA GLU A 117 -11.25 -14.76 13.77
C GLU A 117 -10.44 -14.69 15.07
N PRO A 118 -11.00 -14.00 16.08
CA PRO A 118 -12.24 -13.24 16.08
C PRO A 118 -12.05 -11.82 15.55
N ASN A 119 -13.09 -11.22 14.96
CA ASN A 119 -13.04 -9.85 14.44
C ASN A 119 -12.58 -8.84 15.48
N GLN A 120 -11.52 -8.15 15.18
CA GLN A 120 -10.94 -7.11 16.01
C GLN A 120 -10.42 -5.96 15.14
N THR A 121 -10.53 -4.73 15.62
CA THR A 121 -9.96 -3.55 14.98
C THR A 121 -9.00 -2.86 15.92
N ILE A 122 -7.95 -2.28 15.37
CA ILE A 122 -6.94 -1.53 16.11
C ILE A 122 -6.54 -0.28 15.32
N PHE A 123 -5.95 0.68 16.01
CA PHE A 123 -5.28 1.82 15.39
C PHE A 123 -3.83 1.47 15.08
N VAL A 124 -3.37 1.83 13.91
CA VAL A 124 -1.96 1.71 13.49
C VAL A 124 -1.54 2.95 12.70
N GLY A 125 -0.26 3.24 12.71
CA GLY A 125 0.40 4.19 11.83
C GLY A 125 1.37 3.45 10.92
N HIS A 126 1.37 3.76 9.64
CA HIS A 126 2.34 3.23 8.69
C HIS A 126 3.03 4.40 8.01
N ALA A 127 4.33 4.30 7.86
CA ALA A 127 5.09 5.29 7.12
C ALA A 127 5.64 4.66 5.83
N THR A 128 5.55 5.42 4.75
CA THR A 128 6.02 4.96 3.44
C THR A 128 6.31 6.14 2.53
N PRO A 129 7.34 6.05 1.68
CA PRO A 129 7.46 6.89 0.51
C PRO A 129 6.57 6.34 -0.63
N PRO A 130 6.42 7.07 -1.74
CA PRO A 130 5.85 6.53 -2.97
C PRO A 130 6.62 5.29 -3.44
N CYS A 131 5.91 4.35 -4.05
CA CYS A 131 6.49 3.09 -4.54
C CYS A 131 6.09 2.87 -5.99
N LEU A 132 7.02 2.44 -6.81
CA LEU A 132 6.76 2.04 -8.19
C LEU A 132 6.75 0.52 -8.29
N PHE A 133 5.62 -0.01 -8.68
CA PHE A 133 5.43 -1.43 -8.98
C PHE A 133 5.25 -1.61 -10.49
N ARG A 134 5.83 -2.65 -11.06
CA ARG A 134 5.69 -2.99 -12.48
C ARG A 134 4.70 -4.15 -12.67
N GLU A 135 4.11 -4.21 -13.87
CA GLU A 135 3.25 -5.34 -14.28
C GLU A 135 2.08 -5.61 -13.32
N ILE A 136 1.45 -4.54 -12.84
CA ILE A 136 0.29 -4.64 -11.95
C ILE A 136 -1.00 -4.60 -12.77
N ASP A 137 -1.94 -5.48 -12.42
CA ASP A 137 -3.26 -5.54 -13.03
C ASP A 137 -4.12 -4.36 -12.56
N ILE A 138 -4.37 -3.41 -13.47
CA ILE A 138 -5.17 -2.21 -13.26
C ILE A 138 -6.49 -2.36 -14.03
N PHE A 139 -7.60 -1.97 -13.41
CA PHE A 139 -8.92 -2.03 -14.03
C PHE A 139 -9.86 -0.97 -13.45
N GLY A 140 -11.00 -0.76 -14.11
CA GLY A 140 -11.90 0.35 -13.80
C GLY A 140 -11.27 1.70 -14.19
N GLY A 141 -11.78 2.76 -13.62
CA GLY A 141 -11.42 4.12 -13.99
C GLY A 141 -12.38 4.68 -15.04
N GLU A 142 -12.90 5.89 -14.81
CA GLU A 142 -13.81 6.65 -15.68
C GLU A 142 -13.25 8.05 -15.94
#